data_0a0599ba2694ece369f3089d2dd14bb8
#
_entry.id   0a0599ba2694ece369f3089d2dd14bb8
#
_cell.length_a   1.000
_cell.length_b   1.000
_cell.length_c   1.000
_cell.angle_alpha   90.00
_cell.angle_beta   90.00
_cell.angle_gamma   90.00
#
_symmetry.space_group_name_H-M   'P 1'
#
loop_
_entity.id
_entity.type
_entity.pdbx_description
1 polymer ?
#
loop_
_entity_poly.entity_id
_entity_poly.type
_entity_poly.pdbx_seq_one_letter_code
_entity_poly.pdbx_strand_id
1 'polypeptide(L)'
;MTPPPARTAEQRKKDTLHRLEHDVDVWVSTAGPDGGAPYLVPLSFVWDGATLLIATPAESPTGRNLVATGRTRLGLGPTRDVVLIEGTVQAVTPEDLPEEDAEVFAGKTGFDPRQLSTRYLYFRILPQRVQAWREENELRGRELMRDGTWITP
;
A
#
# COMPACT_ATOMS: atom_id res chain seq x y z
N MET A 1 31.11 -8.24 -9.13
CA MET A 1 30.21 -9.31 -8.70
C MET A 1 28.98 -9.33 -9.61
N THR A 2 28.67 -10.48 -10.16
CA THR A 2 27.51 -10.62 -11.05
C THR A 2 26.24 -10.74 -10.22
N PRO A 3 25.19 -9.98 -10.51
CA PRO A 3 23.94 -10.12 -9.78
C PRO A 3 23.28 -11.48 -10.07
N PRO A 4 22.41 -11.95 -9.17
CA PRO A 4 21.64 -13.17 -9.46
C PRO A 4 20.81 -13.00 -10.74
N PRO A 5 20.45 -14.09 -11.41
CA PRO A 5 19.54 -14.02 -12.55
C PRO A 5 18.24 -13.31 -12.19
N ALA A 6 17.67 -12.59 -13.14
CA ALA A 6 16.36 -11.95 -12.95
C ALA A 6 15.30 -13.02 -12.66
N ARG A 7 14.44 -12.74 -11.69
CA ARG A 7 13.28 -13.61 -11.40
C ARG A 7 12.31 -13.61 -12.59
N THR A 8 11.61 -14.72 -12.77
CA THR A 8 10.50 -14.75 -13.71
C THR A 8 9.38 -13.82 -13.23
N ALA A 9 8.48 -13.42 -14.14
CA ALA A 9 7.32 -12.62 -13.77
C ALA A 9 6.45 -13.34 -12.73
N GLU A 10 6.28 -14.65 -12.87
CA GLU A 10 5.51 -15.48 -11.93
C GLU A 10 6.14 -15.47 -10.54
N GLN A 11 7.44 -15.66 -10.46
CA GLN A 11 8.14 -15.65 -9.18
C GLN A 11 8.08 -14.27 -8.54
N ARG A 12 8.21 -13.22 -9.34
CA ARG A 12 8.18 -11.85 -8.86
C ARG A 12 6.80 -11.50 -8.29
N LYS A 13 5.73 -11.91 -8.97
CA LYS A 13 4.36 -11.76 -8.47
C LYS A 13 4.17 -12.51 -7.15
N LYS A 14 4.63 -13.76 -7.11
CA LYS A 14 4.53 -14.59 -5.91
C LYS A 14 5.25 -13.94 -4.71
N ASP A 15 6.46 -13.43 -4.93
CA ASP A 15 7.23 -12.76 -3.89
C ASP A 15 6.52 -11.49 -3.42
N THR A 16 5.93 -10.73 -4.34
CA THR A 16 5.17 -9.52 -4.01
C THR A 16 3.94 -9.83 -3.17
N LEU A 17 3.17 -10.86 -3.55
CA LEU A 17 1.99 -11.27 -2.79
C LEU A 17 2.38 -11.77 -1.39
N HIS A 18 3.49 -12.49 -1.28
CA HIS A 18 4.00 -12.94 0.01
C HIS A 18 4.33 -11.75 0.92
N ARG A 19 4.97 -10.73 0.37
CA ARG A 19 5.30 -9.52 1.11
C ARG A 19 4.04 -8.77 1.56
N LEU A 20 3.06 -8.61 0.67
CA LEU A 20 1.78 -7.97 1.02
C LEU A 20 1.06 -8.69 2.15
N GLU A 21 1.14 -10.01 2.17
CA GLU A 21 0.48 -10.81 3.20
C GLU A 21 1.20 -10.76 4.55
N HIS A 22 2.54 -10.68 4.55
CA HIS A 22 3.34 -10.84 5.76
C HIS A 22 3.95 -9.55 6.30
N ASP A 23 4.22 -8.53 5.48
CA ASP A 23 4.76 -7.28 5.97
C ASP A 23 3.68 -6.52 6.74
N VAL A 24 4.10 -5.72 7.73
CA VAL A 24 3.20 -4.96 8.60
C VAL A 24 3.13 -3.50 8.19
N ASP A 25 4.22 -2.94 7.70
CA ASP A 25 4.35 -1.51 7.43
C ASP A 25 4.61 -1.22 5.96
N VAL A 26 4.15 -0.05 5.54
CA VAL A 26 4.28 0.42 4.16
C VAL A 26 4.60 1.92 4.18
N TRP A 27 5.42 2.37 3.24
CA TRP A 27 5.60 3.80 2.99
C TRP A 27 4.42 4.32 2.18
N VAL A 28 3.80 5.40 2.65
CA VAL A 28 2.64 6.03 2.00
C VAL A 28 3.03 7.42 1.53
N SER A 29 2.96 7.63 0.23
CA SER A 29 3.28 8.91 -0.41
C SER A 29 2.01 9.56 -0.91
N THR A 30 1.80 10.81 -0.55
CA THR A 30 0.64 11.61 -0.96
C THR A 30 1.04 13.01 -1.36
N ALA A 31 0.16 13.69 -2.05
CA ALA A 31 0.31 15.11 -2.37
C ALA A 31 -1.04 15.80 -2.24
N GLY A 32 -1.04 17.11 -2.08
CA GLY A 32 -2.27 17.89 -2.06
C GLY A 32 -2.90 17.97 -3.46
N PRO A 33 -4.17 18.39 -3.54
CA PRO A 33 -4.90 18.46 -4.81
C PRO A 33 -4.29 19.47 -5.80
N ASP A 34 -3.56 20.46 -5.31
CA ASP A 34 -2.90 21.47 -6.13
C ASP A 34 -1.48 21.07 -6.52
N GLY A 35 -1.07 19.83 -6.30
CA GLY A 35 0.24 19.36 -6.67
C GLY A 35 1.37 19.89 -5.81
N GLY A 36 1.13 20.13 -4.52
CA GLY A 36 2.14 20.60 -3.58
C GLY A 36 3.26 19.59 -3.35
N ALA A 37 4.12 19.86 -2.37
CA ALA A 37 5.26 18.99 -2.06
C ALA A 37 4.79 17.57 -1.69
N PRO A 38 5.47 16.53 -2.18
CA PRO A 38 5.15 15.17 -1.78
C PRO A 38 5.32 15.00 -0.27
N TYR A 39 4.42 14.22 0.32
CA TYR A 39 4.44 13.91 1.75
C TYR A 39 4.58 12.41 1.93
N LEU A 40 5.46 11.97 2.81
CA LEU A 40 5.80 10.56 2.97
C LEU A 40 5.79 10.16 4.44
N VAL A 41 5.04 9.12 4.76
CA VAL A 41 4.99 8.56 6.13
C VAL A 41 4.92 7.04 6.07
N PRO A 42 5.43 6.34 7.10
CA PRO A 42 5.19 4.90 7.23
C PRO A 42 3.87 4.67 7.98
N LEU A 43 3.08 3.71 7.51
CA LEU A 43 1.85 3.29 8.18
C LEU A 43 1.76 1.78 8.17
N SER A 44 1.07 1.23 9.16
CA SER A 44 0.75 -0.19 9.16
C SER A 44 -0.42 -0.48 8.24
N PHE A 45 -0.47 -1.69 7.70
CA PHE A 45 -1.51 -2.07 6.73
C PHE A 45 -1.94 -3.52 6.89
N VAL A 46 -3.10 -3.82 6.32
CA VAL A 46 -3.59 -5.18 6.13
C VAL A 46 -3.90 -5.40 4.66
N TRP A 47 -3.44 -6.52 4.12
CA TRP A 47 -3.76 -6.99 2.77
C TRP A 47 -4.87 -8.04 2.86
N ASP A 48 -5.94 -7.86 2.09
CA ASP A 48 -7.08 -8.79 2.10
C ASP A 48 -7.12 -9.74 0.89
N GLY A 49 -6.03 -9.76 0.11
CA GLY A 49 -5.95 -10.52 -1.14
C GLY A 49 -6.21 -9.67 -2.38
N ALA A 50 -6.76 -8.48 -2.22
CA ALA A 50 -7.09 -7.58 -3.33
C ALA A 50 -6.79 -6.10 -3.03
N THR A 51 -6.96 -5.67 -1.79
CA THR A 51 -6.78 -4.27 -1.37
C THR A 51 -5.92 -4.17 -0.12
N LEU A 52 -5.38 -2.97 0.12
CA LEU A 52 -4.69 -2.66 1.37
C LEU A 52 -5.58 -1.74 2.21
N LEU A 53 -5.63 -2.01 3.49
CA LEU A 53 -6.32 -1.16 4.46
C LEU A 53 -5.30 -0.48 5.36
N ILE A 54 -5.34 0.84 5.44
CA ILE A 54 -4.53 1.66 6.33
C ILE A 54 -5.43 2.54 7.18
N ALA A 55 -4.87 3.13 8.23
CA ALA A 55 -5.58 4.09 9.07
C ALA A 55 -4.65 5.23 9.46
N THR A 56 -5.18 6.45 9.48
CA THR A 56 -4.42 7.63 9.88
C THR A 56 -5.40 8.69 10.44
N PRO A 57 -4.94 9.63 11.28
CA PRO A 57 -5.83 10.69 11.73
C PRO A 57 -6.42 11.47 10.54
N ALA A 58 -7.71 11.74 10.60
CA ALA A 58 -8.42 12.42 9.52
C ALA A 58 -7.80 13.79 9.19
N GLU A 59 -7.28 14.48 10.20
CA GLU A 59 -6.71 15.83 10.05
C GLU A 59 -5.20 15.83 9.81
N SER A 60 -4.54 14.67 9.73
CA SER A 60 -3.13 14.61 9.36
C SER A 60 -2.95 15.04 7.90
N PRO A 61 -1.74 15.49 7.50
CA PRO A 61 -1.49 15.80 6.09
C PRO A 61 -1.81 14.61 5.18
N THR A 62 -1.42 13.40 5.56
CA THR A 62 -1.74 12.19 4.80
C THR A 62 -3.24 11.98 4.68
N GLY A 63 -3.98 12.06 5.79
CA GLY A 63 -5.43 11.89 5.79
C GLY A 63 -6.13 12.89 4.90
N ARG A 64 -5.77 14.17 5.02
CA ARG A 64 -6.34 15.23 4.19
C ARG A 64 -6.02 15.05 2.72
N ASN A 65 -4.79 14.69 2.39
CA ASN A 65 -4.39 14.46 1.00
C ASN A 65 -5.15 13.27 0.39
N LEU A 66 -5.30 12.18 1.13
CA LEU A 66 -6.02 11.00 0.66
C LEU A 66 -7.50 11.30 0.40
N VAL A 67 -8.15 12.04 1.29
CA VAL A 67 -9.55 12.46 1.10
C VAL A 67 -9.66 13.36 -0.14
N ALA A 68 -8.75 14.31 -0.29
CA ALA A 68 -8.84 15.30 -1.36
C ALA A 68 -8.54 14.73 -2.74
N THR A 69 -7.58 13.81 -2.85
CA THR A 69 -7.11 13.32 -4.15
C THR A 69 -7.64 11.93 -4.51
N GLY A 70 -7.91 11.08 -3.52
CA GLY A 70 -8.29 9.69 -3.77
C GLY A 70 -7.19 8.86 -4.40
N ARG A 71 -5.92 9.27 -4.27
CA ARG A 71 -4.78 8.58 -4.89
C ARG A 71 -3.58 8.53 -3.96
N THR A 72 -2.78 7.47 -4.10
CA THR A 72 -1.56 7.31 -3.33
C THR A 72 -0.54 6.45 -4.09
N ARG A 73 0.71 6.58 -3.70
CA ARG A 73 1.77 5.64 -4.05
C ARG A 73 2.33 5.03 -2.79
N LEU A 74 2.56 3.73 -2.83
CA LEU A 74 3.08 2.96 -1.71
C LEU A 74 4.40 2.32 -2.08
N GLY A 75 5.27 2.19 -1.08
CA GLY A 75 6.52 1.47 -1.23
C GLY A 75 6.70 0.45 -0.12
N LEU A 76 7.02 -0.79 -0.49
CA LEU A 76 7.32 -1.86 0.44
C LEU A 76 8.72 -2.39 0.19
N GLY A 77 9.30 -2.95 1.24
CA GLY A 77 10.57 -3.64 1.17
C GLY A 77 11.79 -2.74 1.22
N PRO A 78 12.96 -3.36 1.29
CA PRO A 78 14.22 -2.63 1.25
C PRO A 78 14.45 -2.03 -0.15
N THR A 79 15.31 -1.03 -0.21
CA THR A 79 15.56 -0.31 -1.46
C THR A 79 16.19 -1.15 -2.56
N ARG A 80 16.67 -2.35 -2.25
CA ARG A 80 17.24 -3.29 -3.21
C ARG A 80 16.34 -4.51 -3.47
N ASP A 81 15.10 -4.43 -2.99
CA ASP A 81 14.05 -5.42 -3.26
C ASP A 81 12.71 -4.71 -3.10
N VAL A 82 12.43 -3.84 -4.04
CA VAL A 82 11.36 -2.86 -3.91
C VAL A 82 10.07 -3.36 -4.56
N VAL A 83 8.96 -2.99 -3.93
CA VAL A 83 7.61 -3.08 -4.50
C VAL A 83 7.01 -1.69 -4.47
N LEU A 84 6.57 -1.19 -5.62
CA LEU A 84 5.85 0.07 -5.72
C LEU A 84 4.41 -0.18 -6.18
N ILE A 85 3.47 0.46 -5.51
CA ILE A 85 2.04 0.32 -5.81
C ILE A 85 1.45 1.71 -6.01
N GLU A 86 0.78 1.91 -7.15
CA GLU A 86 -0.09 3.07 -7.35
C GLU A 86 -1.52 2.61 -7.15
N GLY A 87 -2.29 3.34 -6.36
CA GLY A 87 -3.65 2.95 -6.04
C GLY A 87 -4.62 4.10 -5.95
N THR A 88 -5.88 3.79 -6.17
CA THR A 88 -7.00 4.66 -5.82
C THR A 88 -7.42 4.36 -4.38
N VAL A 89 -8.04 5.35 -3.73
CA VAL A 89 -8.28 5.29 -2.29
C VAL A 89 -9.73 5.63 -1.99
N GLN A 90 -10.33 4.82 -1.13
CA GLN A 90 -11.67 5.07 -0.58
C GLN A 90 -11.52 5.33 0.92
N ALA A 91 -11.97 6.50 1.37
CA ALA A 91 -12.04 6.81 2.79
C ALA A 91 -13.23 6.08 3.41
N VAL A 92 -13.01 5.43 4.55
CA VAL A 92 -14.05 4.69 5.26
C VAL A 92 -14.02 5.12 6.72
N THR A 93 -15.16 5.57 7.22
CA THR A 93 -15.27 5.93 8.65
C THR A 93 -15.20 4.67 9.52
N PRO A 94 -14.76 4.80 10.78
CA PRO A 94 -14.78 3.64 11.68
C PRO A 94 -16.17 3.01 11.81
N GLU A 95 -17.22 3.83 11.72
CA GLU A 95 -18.60 3.38 11.83
C GLU A 95 -19.05 2.58 10.60
N ASP A 96 -18.51 2.90 9.43
CA ASP A 96 -18.87 2.24 8.17
C ASP A 96 -17.99 1.04 7.82
N LEU A 97 -16.82 0.92 8.47
CA LEU A 97 -15.97 -0.25 8.23
C LEU A 97 -16.61 -1.48 8.89
N PRO A 98 -16.72 -2.60 8.17
CA PRO A 98 -17.20 -3.84 8.78
C PRO A 98 -16.37 -4.18 10.03
N GLU A 99 -17.05 -4.57 11.10
CA GLU A 99 -16.40 -4.88 12.38
C GLU A 99 -15.30 -5.94 12.22
N GLU A 100 -15.55 -6.94 11.37
CA GLU A 100 -14.59 -7.98 11.08
C GLU A 100 -13.28 -7.40 10.52
N ASP A 101 -13.37 -6.45 9.60
CA ASP A 101 -12.18 -5.81 9.01
C ASP A 101 -11.41 -4.99 10.06
N ALA A 102 -12.13 -4.29 10.93
CA ALA A 102 -11.53 -3.53 12.02
C ALA A 102 -10.81 -4.45 13.03
N GLU A 103 -11.38 -5.61 13.32
CA GLU A 103 -10.77 -6.61 14.20
C GLU A 103 -9.51 -7.21 13.58
N VAL A 104 -9.54 -7.53 12.29
CA VAL A 104 -8.38 -8.05 11.56
C VAL A 104 -7.26 -7.00 11.55
N PHE A 105 -7.61 -5.73 11.31
CA PHE A 105 -6.64 -4.63 11.33
C PHE A 105 -5.96 -4.52 12.71
N ALA A 106 -6.74 -4.47 13.77
CA ALA A 106 -6.22 -4.36 15.13
C ALA A 106 -5.35 -5.57 15.49
N GLY A 107 -5.77 -6.77 15.10
CA GLY A 107 -5.03 -8.01 15.39
C GLY A 107 -3.69 -8.08 14.70
N LYS A 108 -3.63 -7.70 13.43
CA LYS A 108 -2.37 -7.73 12.68
C LYS A 108 -1.42 -6.60 13.08
N THR A 109 -1.94 -5.37 13.19
CA THR A 109 -1.09 -4.20 13.39
C THR A 109 -0.77 -3.92 14.86
N GLY A 110 -1.54 -4.50 15.80
CA GLY A 110 -1.43 -4.19 17.22
C GLY A 110 -1.97 -2.82 17.58
N PHE A 111 -2.73 -2.20 16.70
CA PHE A 111 -3.21 -0.83 16.85
C PHE A 111 -4.70 -0.76 16.48
N ASP A 112 -5.51 -0.22 17.39
CA ASP A 112 -6.95 -0.11 17.14
C ASP A 112 -7.39 1.37 17.17
N PRO A 113 -7.59 1.97 15.98
CA PRO A 113 -8.02 3.38 15.89
C PRO A 113 -9.34 3.66 16.60
N ARG A 114 -10.22 2.65 16.75
CA ARG A 114 -11.54 2.80 17.37
C ARG A 114 -11.43 3.18 18.85
N GLN A 115 -10.30 2.87 19.49
CA GLN A 115 -10.10 3.10 20.92
C GLN A 115 -9.44 4.45 21.24
N LEU A 116 -9.13 5.24 20.21
CA LEU A 116 -8.46 6.52 20.39
C LEU A 116 -9.44 7.67 20.38
N SER A 117 -9.11 8.73 21.14
CA SER A 117 -9.92 9.95 21.16
C SER A 117 -9.77 10.77 19.88
N THR A 118 -8.60 10.71 19.25
CA THR A 118 -8.39 11.38 17.96
C THR A 118 -9.21 10.68 16.86
N ARG A 119 -9.86 11.48 16.03
CA ARG A 119 -10.65 10.96 14.92
C ARG A 119 -9.72 10.39 13.86
N TYR A 120 -9.79 9.08 13.64
CA TYR A 120 -9.11 8.37 12.55
C TYR A 120 -10.10 8.07 11.42
N LEU A 121 -9.55 7.98 10.20
CA LEU A 121 -10.23 7.35 9.08
C LEU A 121 -9.44 6.12 8.67
N TYR A 122 -10.15 5.11 8.19
CA TYR A 122 -9.55 4.02 7.44
C TYR A 122 -9.55 4.40 5.97
N PHE A 123 -8.58 3.89 5.26
CA PHE A 123 -8.48 4.10 3.81
C PHE A 123 -8.24 2.76 3.14
N ARG A 124 -9.13 2.39 2.24
CA ARG A 124 -8.99 1.19 1.43
C ARG A 124 -8.31 1.57 0.13
N ILE A 125 -7.17 0.96 -0.13
CA ILE A 125 -6.34 1.26 -1.30
C ILE A 125 -6.54 0.13 -2.30
N LEU A 126 -7.01 0.49 -3.49
CA LEU A 126 -7.24 -0.43 -4.60
C LEU A 126 -6.05 -0.30 -5.57
N PRO A 127 -5.15 -1.29 -5.60
CA PRO A 127 -3.99 -1.23 -6.49
C PRO A 127 -4.43 -1.11 -7.95
N GLN A 128 -3.76 -0.21 -8.66
CA GLN A 128 -3.96 -0.01 -10.09
C GLN A 128 -2.72 -0.44 -10.88
N ARG A 129 -1.54 -0.16 -10.33
CA ARG A 129 -0.27 -0.51 -10.93
C ARG A 129 0.66 -1.04 -9.84
N VAL A 130 1.31 -2.15 -10.13
CA VAL A 130 2.31 -2.74 -9.23
C VAL A 130 3.58 -2.97 -10.01
N GLN A 131 4.70 -2.52 -9.46
CA GLN A 131 6.04 -2.73 -9.98
C GLN A 131 6.91 -3.36 -8.92
N ALA A 132 7.77 -4.31 -9.30
CA ALA A 132 8.72 -4.91 -8.38
C ALA A 132 10.02 -5.25 -9.09
N TRP A 133 11.14 -4.94 -8.45
CA TRP A 133 12.46 -5.27 -8.97
C TRP A 133 13.51 -5.27 -7.85
N ARG A 134 14.60 -5.98 -8.08
CA ARG A 134 15.75 -6.06 -7.17
C ARG A 134 16.94 -5.28 -7.73
N GLU A 135 17.52 -5.78 -8.80
CA GLU A 135 18.69 -5.16 -9.43
C GLU A 135 18.34 -4.64 -10.82
N GLU A 136 19.30 -4.02 -11.49
CA GLU A 136 19.12 -3.43 -12.81
C GLU A 136 18.58 -4.45 -13.83
N ASN A 137 18.99 -5.71 -13.72
CA ASN A 137 18.53 -6.76 -14.64
C ASN A 137 17.05 -7.10 -14.49
N GLU A 138 16.37 -6.57 -13.47
CA GLU A 138 14.93 -6.75 -13.28
C GLU A 138 14.11 -5.51 -13.64
N LEU A 139 14.74 -4.44 -14.08
CA LEU A 139 14.02 -3.23 -14.50
C LEU A 139 13.14 -3.52 -15.71
N ARG A 140 13.61 -4.35 -16.63
CA ARG A 140 12.77 -4.83 -17.72
C ARG A 140 11.73 -5.80 -17.16
N GLY A 141 10.46 -5.58 -17.53
CA GLY A 141 9.37 -6.43 -17.04
C GLY A 141 9.01 -6.21 -15.57
N ARG A 142 9.39 -5.06 -14.98
CA ARG A 142 9.08 -4.79 -13.58
C ARG A 142 7.60 -4.57 -13.30
N GLU A 143 6.80 -4.29 -14.32
CA GLU A 143 5.36 -4.08 -14.16
C GLU A 143 4.64 -5.42 -14.01
N LEU A 144 3.96 -5.61 -12.89
CA LEU A 144 3.24 -6.83 -12.56
C LEU A 144 1.73 -6.66 -12.64
N MET A 145 1.24 -5.43 -12.49
CA MET A 145 -0.17 -5.08 -12.59
C MET A 145 -0.32 -3.78 -13.37
N ARG A 146 -1.34 -3.72 -14.22
CA ARG A 146 -1.72 -2.53 -14.99
C ARG A 146 -3.23 -2.41 -14.98
N ASP A 147 -3.72 -1.17 -14.75
CA ASP A 147 -5.15 -0.87 -14.73
C ASP A 147 -5.94 -1.81 -13.82
N GLY A 148 -5.37 -2.14 -12.66
CA GLY A 148 -6.01 -2.98 -11.67
C GLY A 148 -6.00 -4.48 -11.96
N THR A 149 -5.34 -4.92 -13.02
CA THR A 149 -5.31 -6.32 -13.42
C THR A 149 -3.87 -6.86 -13.41
N TRP A 150 -3.67 -8.01 -12.77
CA TRP A 150 -2.38 -8.67 -12.80
C TRP A 150 -2.04 -9.09 -14.24
N ILE A 151 -0.83 -8.76 -14.68
CA ILE A 151 -0.35 -9.10 -16.02
C ILE A 151 -0.04 -10.60 -16.09
N THR A 152 0.49 -11.14 -14.99
CA THR A 152 0.80 -12.57 -14.87
C THR A 152 -0.31 -13.25 -14.08
N PRO A 153 -0.86 -14.38 -14.60
CA PRO A 153 -1.93 -15.11 -13.91
C PRO A 153 -1.55 -15.59 -12.51
#